data_c35d7d68569724747daa6a98ff1b3e05
#
_entry.id   c35d7d68569724747daa6a98ff1b3e05
#
_cell.length_a   1.000
_cell.length_b   1.000
_cell.length_c   1.000
_cell.angle_alpha   90.00
_cell.angle_beta   90.00
_cell.angle_gamma   90.00
#
_symmetry.space_group_name_H-M   'P 1'
#
loop_
_entity.id
_entity.type
_entity.pdbx_description
1 polymer ?
#
loop_
_entity_poly.entity_id
_entity_poly.type
_entity_poly.pdbx_seq_one_letter_code
_entity_poly.pdbx_strand_id
1 'polypeptide(L)'
;MLEIENYDALKTIINRDNETFSGLMLERYFKRVLIESKKYTRIGSWWDRKGENEIDIVAENELDQHALFIEVKRKIENYDPELLNGKIAAFTRATGEFKNYAVTQKGVSMEDI
;
A
#
# COMPACT_ATOMS: atom_id res chain seq x y z
N MET A 1 4.23 22.99 -2.71
CA MET A 1 3.83 22.54 -3.42
C MET A 1 2.72 22.39 -3.42
N LEU A 2 2.45 22.31 -3.83
CA LEU A 2 1.45 22.12 -3.89
C LEU A 2 1.07 20.95 -3.90
N GLU A 3 0.65 20.48 -3.03
CA GLU A 3 0.22 19.36 -3.12
C GLU A 3 -0.90 19.36 -3.79
N ILE A 4 -1.01 18.85 -4.74
CA ILE A 4 -2.10 18.78 -5.47
C ILE A 4 -2.87 17.65 -5.12
N GLU A 5 -3.97 17.89 -4.59
CA GLU A 5 -4.83 16.88 -4.13
C GLU A 5 -5.92 16.59 -5.12
N ASN A 6 -5.71 16.85 -6.37
CA ASN A 6 -6.73 16.64 -7.40
C ASN A 6 -6.64 15.22 -7.95
N TYR A 7 -7.40 14.32 -7.36
CA TYR A 7 -7.38 12.92 -7.76
C TYR A 7 -7.94 12.69 -9.16
N ASP A 8 -8.89 13.51 -9.60
CA ASP A 8 -9.44 13.35 -10.94
C ASP A 8 -8.39 13.63 -12.00
N ALA A 9 -7.56 14.65 -11.77
CA ALA A 9 -6.47 14.95 -12.69
C ALA A 9 -5.43 13.84 -12.68
N LEU A 10 -5.13 13.30 -11.49
CA LEU A 10 -4.17 12.22 -11.36
C LEU A 10 -4.67 10.96 -12.08
N LYS A 11 -5.94 10.61 -11.93
CA LYS A 11 -6.53 9.47 -12.61
C LYS A 11 -6.44 9.63 -14.13
N THR A 12 -6.68 10.84 -14.61
CA THR A 12 -6.60 11.12 -16.04
C THR A 12 -5.17 10.89 -16.55
N ILE A 13 -4.18 11.37 -15.81
CA ILE A 13 -2.78 11.18 -16.19
C ILE A 13 -2.42 9.70 -16.17
N ILE A 14 -2.82 8.96 -15.15
CA ILE A 14 -2.53 7.55 -15.04
C ILE A 14 -3.14 6.78 -16.21
N ASN A 15 -4.40 7.03 -16.52
CA ASN A 15 -5.07 6.34 -17.60
C ASN A 15 -4.48 6.64 -18.96
N ARG A 16 -4.00 7.87 -19.16
CA ARG A 16 -3.41 8.27 -20.43
C ARG A 16 -2.02 7.71 -20.62
N ASP A 17 -1.22 7.70 -19.55
CA ASP A 17 0.18 7.33 -19.63
C ASP A 17 0.48 6.03 -18.90
N ASN A 18 -0.48 5.10 -18.86
CA ASN A 18 -0.34 3.93 -18.01
C ASN A 18 0.87 3.06 -18.32
N GLU A 19 1.40 3.10 -19.53
CA GLU A 19 2.57 2.31 -19.87
C GLU A 19 3.86 2.87 -19.30
N THR A 20 3.88 4.17 -19.04
CA THR A 20 5.05 4.82 -18.47
C THR A 20 4.89 5.12 -16.99
N PHE A 21 3.71 4.83 -16.43
CA PHE A 21 3.43 5.14 -15.03
C PHE A 21 4.21 4.19 -14.15
N SER A 22 5.06 4.72 -13.28
CA SER A 22 5.90 3.88 -12.44
C SER A 22 5.12 3.26 -11.28
N GLY A 23 5.65 2.14 -10.75
CA GLY A 23 5.08 1.54 -9.55
C GLY A 23 5.10 2.49 -8.38
N LEU A 24 6.13 3.34 -8.30
CA LEU A 24 6.23 4.32 -7.22
C LEU A 24 5.10 5.34 -7.27
N MET A 25 4.74 5.81 -8.46
CA MET A 25 3.65 6.75 -8.60
C MET A 25 2.31 6.12 -8.25
N LEU A 26 2.14 4.86 -8.64
CA LEU A 26 0.93 4.11 -8.32
C LEU A 26 0.81 3.92 -6.81
N GLU A 27 1.92 3.59 -6.15
CA GLU A 27 1.95 3.46 -4.70
C GLU A 27 1.57 4.77 -4.02
N ARG A 28 2.09 5.88 -4.52
CA ARG A 28 1.76 7.21 -3.97
C ARG A 28 0.28 7.52 -4.12
N TYR A 29 -0.30 7.15 -5.25
CA TYR A 29 -1.73 7.36 -5.47
C TYR A 29 -2.56 6.63 -4.42
N PHE A 30 -2.27 5.34 -4.20
CA PHE A 30 -3.04 4.57 -3.24
C PHE A 30 -2.81 5.04 -1.80
N LYS A 31 -1.59 5.45 -1.46
CA LYS A 31 -1.35 6.04 -0.14
C LYS A 31 -2.19 7.29 0.07
N ARG A 32 -2.28 8.12 -0.95
CA ARG A 32 -3.09 9.34 -0.85
C ARG A 32 -4.57 9.02 -0.67
N VAL A 33 -5.06 8.02 -1.37
CA VAL A 33 -6.45 7.58 -1.22
C VAL A 33 -6.71 7.17 0.24
N LEU A 34 -5.78 6.41 0.82
CA LEU A 34 -5.93 5.97 2.21
C LEU A 34 -5.87 7.14 3.19
N ILE A 35 -4.99 8.10 2.96
CA ILE A 35 -4.88 9.29 3.79
C ILE A 35 -6.18 10.08 3.74
N GLU A 36 -6.73 10.25 2.56
CA GLU A 36 -7.95 11.04 2.39
C GLU A 36 -9.17 10.33 2.97
N SER A 37 -9.12 9.02 3.11
CA SER A 37 -10.22 8.27 3.72
C SER A 37 -10.39 8.59 5.20
N LYS A 38 -9.32 9.06 5.85
CA LYS A 38 -9.28 9.39 7.27
C LYS A 38 -9.60 8.22 8.18
N LYS A 39 -9.42 6.99 7.68
CA LYS A 39 -9.69 5.79 8.46
C LYS A 39 -8.46 5.27 9.19
N TYR A 40 -7.27 5.76 8.83
CA TYR A 40 -6.04 5.21 9.36
C TYR A 40 -5.27 6.27 10.14
N THR A 41 -4.68 5.84 11.26
CA THR A 41 -3.91 6.73 12.12
C THR A 41 -2.46 6.82 11.67
N ARG A 42 -1.98 5.82 10.90
CA ARG A 42 -0.61 5.80 10.42
C ARG A 42 -0.55 5.05 9.10
N ILE A 43 0.17 5.60 8.14
CA ILE A 43 0.33 4.99 6.82
C ILE A 43 1.79 5.11 6.42
N GLY A 44 2.38 4.02 5.94
CA GLY A 44 3.77 4.03 5.50
C GLY A 44 4.10 2.83 4.65
N SER A 45 5.38 2.57 4.49
CA SER A 45 5.92 1.39 3.81
C SER A 45 6.89 0.71 4.76
N TRP A 46 7.26 -0.52 4.44
CA TRP A 46 8.24 -1.23 5.24
C TRP A 46 9.20 -2.03 4.37
N TRP A 47 10.44 -2.10 4.79
CA TRP A 47 11.43 -2.98 4.19
C TRP A 47 12.36 -3.45 5.30
N ASP A 48 12.90 -4.66 5.14
CA ASP A 48 13.80 -5.19 6.14
C ASP A 48 15.21 -4.65 5.93
N ARG A 49 16.11 -4.96 6.87
CA ARG A 49 17.47 -4.45 6.81
C ARG A 49 18.23 -4.87 5.56
N LYS A 50 17.96 -6.08 5.09
CA LYS A 50 18.65 -6.61 3.93
C LYS A 50 18.00 -6.20 2.63
N GLY A 51 16.83 -5.60 2.69
CA GLY A 51 16.07 -5.25 1.50
C GLY A 51 15.48 -6.44 0.78
N GLU A 52 15.41 -7.58 1.45
CA GLU A 52 14.85 -8.78 0.82
C GLU A 52 13.33 -8.82 0.88
N ASN A 53 12.76 -8.21 1.90
CA ASN A 53 11.31 -8.16 2.06
C ASN A 53 10.87 -6.70 2.09
N GLU A 54 9.85 -6.39 1.29
CA GLU A 54 9.36 -5.05 1.19
C GLU A 54 7.85 -5.10 1.08
N ILE A 55 7.18 -4.26 1.85
CA ILE A 55 5.72 -4.13 1.79
C ILE A 55 5.42 -2.71 1.33
N ASP A 56 4.66 -2.60 0.26
CA ASP A 56 4.44 -1.31 -0.39
C ASP A 56 3.67 -0.35 0.50
N ILE A 57 2.60 -0.81 1.13
CA ILE A 57 1.80 0.06 2.00
C ILE A 57 1.40 -0.70 3.25
N VAL A 58 1.61 -0.07 4.40
CA VAL A 58 1.14 -0.56 5.70
C VAL A 58 0.29 0.55 6.30
N ALA A 59 -0.98 0.26 6.55
CA ALA A 59 -1.90 1.24 7.11
C ALA A 59 -2.44 0.72 8.44
N GLU A 60 -2.37 1.55 9.47
CA GLU A 60 -2.76 1.17 10.81
C GLU A 60 -3.90 2.04 11.33
N ASN A 61 -4.88 1.41 11.95
CA ASN A 61 -5.89 2.12 12.74
C ASN A 61 -5.71 1.68 14.19
N GLU A 62 -5.07 2.53 14.99
CA GLU A 62 -4.80 2.21 16.38
C GLU A 62 -6.06 2.08 17.22
N LEU A 63 -7.08 2.84 16.88
CA LEU A 63 -8.31 2.83 17.67
C LEU A 63 -9.08 1.53 17.51
N ASP A 64 -9.10 1.00 16.29
CA ASP A 64 -9.80 -0.25 16.01
C ASP A 64 -8.87 -1.45 16.08
N GLN A 65 -7.59 -1.23 16.31
CA GLN A 65 -6.55 -2.27 16.32
C GLN A 65 -6.62 -3.10 15.04
N HIS A 66 -6.56 -2.41 13.92
CA HIS A 66 -6.62 -3.04 12.60
C HIS A 66 -5.45 -2.58 11.75
N ALA A 67 -4.84 -3.51 11.02
CA ALA A 67 -3.74 -3.22 10.10
C ALA A 67 -4.08 -3.73 8.72
N LEU A 68 -3.81 -2.91 7.71
CA LEU A 68 -4.04 -3.26 6.32
C LEU A 68 -2.68 -3.25 5.61
N PHE A 69 -2.36 -4.36 4.95
CA PHE A 69 -1.14 -4.50 4.17
C PHE A 69 -1.51 -4.56 2.70
N ILE A 70 -0.89 -3.71 1.89
CA ILE A 70 -1.22 -3.61 0.47
C ILE A 70 0.02 -3.85 -0.37
N GLU A 71 -0.13 -4.70 -1.38
CA GLU A 71 0.88 -4.89 -2.41
C GLU A 71 0.37 -4.18 -3.66
N VAL A 72 1.19 -3.32 -4.24
CA VAL A 72 0.82 -2.54 -5.42
C VAL A 72 1.48 -3.17 -6.64
N LYS A 73 0.68 -3.55 -7.63
CA LYS A 73 1.17 -4.11 -8.88
C LYS A 73 0.54 -3.35 -10.05
N ARG A 74 1.22 -3.29 -11.17
CA ARG A 74 0.62 -2.65 -12.35
C ARG A 74 -0.51 -3.50 -12.90
N LYS A 75 -0.35 -4.83 -12.84
CA LYS A 75 -1.37 -5.79 -13.28
C LYS A 75 -1.73 -6.67 -12.11
N ILE A 76 -3.02 -6.81 -11.84
CA ILE A 76 -3.48 -7.54 -10.66
C ILE A 76 -3.10 -9.03 -10.71
N GLU A 77 -2.95 -9.60 -11.90
CA GLU A 77 -2.56 -11.00 -12.01
C GLU A 77 -1.16 -11.26 -11.48
N ASN A 78 -0.36 -10.22 -11.28
CA ASN A 78 0.97 -10.36 -10.70
C ASN A 78 0.95 -10.30 -9.17
N TYR A 79 -0.21 -10.07 -8.57
CA TYR A 79 -0.33 -10.07 -7.12
C TYR A 79 -0.36 -11.51 -6.62
N ASP A 80 0.49 -11.80 -5.65
CA ASP A 80 0.58 -13.12 -5.03
C ASP A 80 0.27 -13.01 -3.55
N PRO A 81 -0.93 -13.40 -3.11
CA PRO A 81 -1.30 -13.29 -1.70
C PRO A 81 -0.40 -14.09 -0.77
N GLU A 82 0.10 -15.24 -1.21
CA GLU A 82 0.96 -16.05 -0.36
C GLU A 82 2.31 -15.39 -0.14
N LEU A 83 2.82 -14.72 -1.16
CA LEU A 83 4.07 -13.98 -1.04
C LEU A 83 3.91 -12.83 -0.06
N LEU A 84 2.79 -12.11 -0.14
CA LEU A 84 2.51 -11.04 0.80
C LEU A 84 2.35 -11.56 2.21
N ASN A 85 1.70 -12.71 2.39
CA ASN A 85 1.60 -13.35 3.71
C ASN A 85 2.98 -13.58 4.32
N GLY A 86 3.93 -14.04 3.52
CA GLY A 86 5.30 -14.25 3.98
C GLY A 86 5.98 -12.95 4.40
N LYS A 87 5.73 -11.88 3.66
CA LYS A 87 6.28 -10.58 3.99
C LYS A 87 5.67 -10.03 5.27
N ILE A 88 4.37 -10.24 5.49
CA ILE A 88 3.70 -9.82 6.71
C ILE A 88 4.27 -10.56 7.91
N ALA A 89 4.52 -11.87 7.77
CA ALA A 89 5.14 -12.64 8.83
C ALA A 89 6.53 -12.11 9.16
N ALA A 90 7.32 -11.76 8.15
CA ALA A 90 8.64 -11.17 8.35
C ALA A 90 8.54 -9.82 9.06
N PHE A 91 7.59 -9.00 8.67
CA PHE A 91 7.33 -7.71 9.31
C PHE A 91 7.01 -7.89 10.80
N THR A 92 6.10 -8.81 11.11
CA THR A 92 5.66 -9.04 12.48
C THR A 92 6.83 -9.52 13.34
N ARG A 93 7.66 -10.43 12.81
CA ARG A 93 8.83 -10.91 13.54
C ARG A 93 9.85 -9.81 13.77
N ALA A 94 10.08 -8.97 12.76
CA ALA A 94 11.11 -7.95 12.83
C ALA A 94 10.73 -6.79 13.75
N THR A 95 9.46 -6.39 13.74
CA THR A 95 9.02 -5.20 14.45
C THR A 95 8.27 -5.50 15.74
N GLY A 96 7.65 -6.66 15.85
CA GLY A 96 6.81 -6.98 17.00
C GLY A 96 5.52 -6.19 17.06
N GLU A 97 5.16 -5.48 15.96
CA GLU A 97 3.96 -4.67 15.94
C GLU A 97 2.74 -5.48 15.58
N PHE A 98 1.58 -4.96 15.90
CA PHE A 98 0.25 -5.48 15.52
C PHE A 98 -0.07 -6.86 16.09
N LYS A 99 0.49 -7.20 17.25
CA LYS A 99 0.31 -8.54 17.83
C LYS A 99 -1.14 -8.92 18.07
N ASN A 100 -1.97 -7.97 18.46
CA ASN A 100 -3.37 -8.25 18.74
C ASN A 100 -4.31 -7.57 17.76
N TYR A 101 -3.78 -7.20 16.61
CA TYR A 101 -4.56 -6.49 15.60
C TYR A 101 -5.25 -7.46 14.66
N ALA A 102 -6.40 -7.05 14.16
CA ALA A 102 -6.99 -7.72 13.02
C ALA A 102 -6.20 -7.31 11.79
N VAL A 103 -5.77 -8.27 10.99
CA VAL A 103 -4.92 -8.00 9.83
C VAL A 103 -5.67 -8.33 8.55
N THR A 104 -5.63 -7.39 7.61
CA THR A 104 -6.21 -7.55 6.28
C THR A 104 -5.11 -7.33 5.27
N GLN A 105 -5.13 -8.09 4.17
CA GLN A 105 -4.19 -7.87 3.09
C GLN A 105 -4.94 -7.71 1.78
N LYS A 106 -4.35 -6.98 0.85
CA LYS A 106 -5.01 -6.64 -0.39
C LYS A 106 -3.99 -6.38 -1.48
N GLY A 107 -4.32 -6.77 -2.70
CA GLY A 107 -3.57 -6.36 -3.88
C GLY A 107 -4.33 -5.29 -4.60
N VAL A 108 -3.64 -4.26 -5.08
CA VAL A 108 -4.25 -3.20 -5.88
C VAL A 108 -3.43 -3.00 -7.15
N SER A 109 -4.09 -2.51 -8.19
CA SER A 109 -3.45 -2.36 -9.49
C SER A 109 -4.03 -1.16 -10.22
N MET A 110 -3.56 -0.97 -11.45
CA MET A 110 -4.11 0.08 -12.33
C MET A 110 -5.62 -0.04 -12.49
N GLU A 111 -6.15 -1.25 -12.37
CA GLU A 111 -7.59 -1.46 -12.53
C GLU A 111 -8.42 -0.89 -11.38
N ASP A 112 -7.78 -0.59 -10.26
CA ASP A 112 -8.46 -0.07 -9.07
C ASP A 112 -8.51 1.46 -9.02
N ILE A 113 -8.02 2.11 -10.05
CA ILE A 113 -8.03 3.56 -10.10
C ILE A 113 -9.38 4.09 -10.55
#